data_0e6602afa3cf5e18d2b03b8193cb9083
#
_entry.id   0e6602afa3cf5e18d2b03b8193cb9083
#
_cell.length_a   1.000
_cell.length_b   1.000
_cell.length_c   1.000
_cell.angle_alpha   90.00
_cell.angle_beta   90.00
_cell.angle_gamma   90.00
#
_symmetry.space_group_name_H-M   'P 1'
#
loop_
_entity.id
_entity.type
_entity.pdbx_description
1 polymer ?
#
loop_
_entity_poly.entity_id
_entity_poly.type
_entity_poly.pdbx_seq_one_letter_code
_entity_poly.pdbx_strand_id
1 'polypeptide(L)'
;METMKATVFHSANNIRVEEVPRPSAGVGEAVIKITLTTICGTDLHILRGEYAVKPGLVIGHEPVGVIEELGEGLTGYKIGDRVLVGAITPCGQCRACLSAQWAQCGHGEGVEAIGGWRFGNTINGAQAEYLLVPNAQANLAKIPMN
;
A
#
# COMPACT_ATOMS: atom_id res chain seq x y z
N MET A 1 2.06 19.58 -10.97
CA MET A 1 1.99 18.42 -10.05
C MET A 1 2.17 17.19 -10.94
N GLU A 2 3.12 16.32 -10.61
CA GLU A 2 3.37 15.11 -11.41
C GLU A 2 2.22 14.13 -11.23
N THR A 3 1.80 13.45 -12.32
CA THR A 3 0.73 12.45 -12.30
C THR A 3 1.26 11.06 -12.63
N MET A 4 0.46 10.05 -12.35
CA MET A 4 0.73 8.65 -12.65
C MET A 4 -0.57 7.95 -13.07
N LYS A 5 -0.46 6.87 -13.81
CA LYS A 5 -1.60 6.00 -14.11
C LYS A 5 -1.90 5.08 -12.94
N ALA A 6 -3.18 4.95 -12.62
CA ALA A 6 -3.67 4.07 -11.57
C ALA A 6 -5.05 3.50 -11.89
N THR A 7 -5.35 2.34 -11.32
CA THR A 7 -6.66 1.69 -11.41
C THR A 7 -7.55 2.18 -10.28
N VAL A 8 -8.53 3.02 -10.61
CA VAL A 8 -9.40 3.72 -9.64
C VAL A 8 -10.77 3.07 -9.59
N PHE A 9 -11.25 2.81 -8.37
CA PHE A 9 -12.62 2.33 -8.12
C PHE A 9 -13.58 3.50 -8.03
N HIS A 10 -14.69 3.43 -8.77
CA HIS A 10 -15.78 4.44 -8.73
C HIS A 10 -17.06 3.91 -8.12
N SER A 11 -17.45 2.71 -8.50
CA SER A 11 -18.63 2.01 -8.00
C SER A 11 -18.56 0.53 -8.42
N ALA A 12 -19.51 -0.27 -7.98
CA ALA A 12 -19.64 -1.65 -8.46
C ALA A 12 -19.68 -1.69 -10.00
N ASN A 13 -18.90 -2.59 -10.58
CA ASN A 13 -18.68 -2.76 -12.02
C ASN A 13 -18.10 -1.54 -12.76
N ASN A 14 -17.53 -0.58 -12.03
CA ASN A 14 -16.94 0.64 -12.60
C ASN A 14 -15.57 0.91 -11.98
N ILE A 15 -14.56 0.28 -12.56
CA ILE A 15 -13.14 0.51 -12.27
C ILE A 15 -12.50 1.03 -13.55
N ARG A 16 -11.65 2.07 -13.45
CA ARG A 16 -11.02 2.72 -14.60
C ARG A 16 -9.54 2.96 -14.37
N VAL A 17 -8.75 2.95 -15.44
CA VAL A 17 -7.38 3.45 -15.43
C VAL A 17 -7.44 4.96 -15.68
N GLU A 18 -6.90 5.73 -14.75
CA GLU A 18 -6.95 7.19 -14.75
C GLU A 18 -5.60 7.79 -14.37
N GLU A 19 -5.40 9.07 -14.73
CA GLU A 19 -4.30 9.88 -14.23
C GLU A 19 -4.66 10.39 -12.83
N VAL A 20 -3.81 10.08 -11.84
CA VAL A 20 -3.95 10.55 -10.47
C VAL A 20 -2.65 11.23 -10.02
N PRO A 21 -2.65 12.07 -8.97
CA PRO A 21 -1.43 12.65 -8.44
C PRO A 21 -0.43 11.57 -8.02
N ARG A 22 0.83 11.71 -8.47
CA ARG A 22 1.93 10.87 -7.99
C ARG A 22 2.22 11.21 -6.53
N PRO A 23 2.34 10.22 -5.62
CA PRO A 23 2.68 10.47 -4.23
C PRO A 23 4.15 10.87 -4.05
N SER A 24 4.44 11.51 -2.91
CA SER A 24 5.79 11.79 -2.42
C SER A 24 5.96 11.24 -0.99
N ALA A 25 7.18 10.82 -0.64
CA ALA A 25 7.45 10.23 0.66
C ALA A 25 7.59 11.29 1.76
N GLY A 26 6.85 11.13 2.86
CA GLY A 26 7.04 11.84 4.12
C GLY A 26 7.92 11.05 5.09
N VAL A 27 8.02 11.52 6.33
CA VAL A 27 8.79 10.87 7.39
C VAL A 27 8.26 9.45 7.65
N GLY A 28 9.13 8.46 7.65
CA GLY A 28 8.78 7.04 7.86
C GLY A 28 8.08 6.37 6.67
N GLU A 29 7.98 7.06 5.54
CA GLU A 29 7.32 6.58 4.34
C GLU A 29 8.31 6.30 3.20
N ALA A 30 7.91 5.49 2.24
CA ALA A 30 8.66 5.27 1.01
C ALA A 30 7.72 5.31 -0.20
N VAL A 31 8.19 5.81 -1.33
CA VAL A 31 7.52 5.65 -2.62
C VAL A 31 8.18 4.53 -3.38
N ILE A 32 7.37 3.57 -3.81
CA ILE A 32 7.80 2.39 -4.56
C ILE A 32 7.32 2.54 -6.01
N LYS A 33 8.25 2.48 -6.97
CA LYS A 33 7.91 2.30 -8.37
C LYS A 33 7.52 0.84 -8.58
N ILE A 34 6.26 0.60 -8.90
CA ILE A 34 5.70 -0.75 -9.05
C ILE A 34 6.27 -1.40 -10.32
N THR A 35 6.84 -2.58 -10.18
CA THR A 35 7.34 -3.39 -11.31
C THR A 35 6.43 -4.56 -11.62
N LEU A 36 5.70 -5.04 -10.60
CA LEU A 36 4.71 -6.09 -10.72
C LEU A 36 3.68 -5.97 -9.61
N THR A 37 2.41 -6.14 -9.95
CA THR A 37 1.32 -6.32 -8.98
C THR A 37 0.38 -7.41 -9.51
N THR A 38 -0.41 -8.01 -8.62
CA THR A 38 -1.37 -9.04 -9.01
C THR A 38 -2.78 -8.48 -9.12
N ILE A 39 -3.65 -9.24 -9.76
CA ILE A 39 -5.11 -9.14 -9.60
C ILE A 39 -5.51 -10.29 -8.69
N CYS A 40 -5.95 -9.97 -7.49
CA CYS A 40 -6.38 -10.93 -6.46
C CYS A 40 -7.90 -11.17 -6.54
N GLY A 41 -8.39 -12.26 -5.96
CA GLY A 41 -9.82 -12.47 -5.78
C GLY A 41 -10.53 -11.33 -5.05
N THR A 42 -9.83 -10.67 -4.12
CA THR A 42 -10.29 -9.47 -3.42
C THR A 42 -10.65 -8.33 -4.38
N ASP A 43 -9.87 -8.11 -5.43
CA ASP A 43 -10.13 -7.06 -6.43
C ASP A 43 -11.43 -7.35 -7.20
N LEU A 44 -11.75 -8.64 -7.46
CA LEU A 44 -13.02 -9.05 -8.06
C LEU A 44 -14.20 -8.80 -7.12
N HIS A 45 -14.04 -9.03 -5.81
CA HIS A 45 -15.05 -8.73 -4.81
C HIS A 45 -15.30 -7.22 -4.72
N ILE A 46 -14.23 -6.40 -4.77
CA ILE A 46 -14.33 -4.94 -4.84
C ILE A 46 -15.08 -4.51 -6.12
N LEU A 47 -14.69 -5.06 -7.28
CA LEU A 47 -15.35 -4.76 -8.56
C LEU A 47 -16.86 -5.05 -8.50
N ARG A 48 -17.26 -6.15 -7.87
CA ARG A 48 -18.67 -6.54 -7.72
C ARG A 48 -19.43 -5.73 -6.65
N GLY A 49 -18.72 -4.88 -5.88
CA GLY A 49 -19.32 -4.13 -4.77
C GLY A 49 -19.59 -4.97 -3.51
N GLU A 50 -18.95 -6.13 -3.39
CA GLU A 50 -19.09 -7.02 -2.23
C GLU A 50 -18.22 -6.55 -1.05
N TYR A 51 -17.19 -5.74 -1.29
CA TYR A 51 -16.41 -5.04 -0.29
C TYR A 51 -16.64 -3.52 -0.39
N ALA A 52 -16.85 -2.89 0.76
CA ALA A 52 -17.05 -1.44 0.85
C ALA A 52 -15.70 -0.71 0.67
N VAL A 53 -15.49 -0.16 -0.51
CA VAL A 53 -14.36 0.70 -0.86
C VAL A 53 -14.89 2.06 -1.27
N LYS A 54 -14.21 3.13 -0.82
CA LYS A 54 -14.62 4.51 -1.17
C LYS A 54 -14.38 4.78 -2.65
N PRO A 55 -15.32 5.41 -3.37
CA PRO A 55 -15.08 5.93 -4.71
C PRO A 55 -13.84 6.85 -4.76
N GLY A 56 -13.05 6.74 -5.82
CA GLY A 56 -11.82 7.49 -6.01
C GLY A 56 -10.57 6.82 -5.43
N LEU A 57 -10.69 5.66 -4.79
CA LEU A 57 -9.55 4.92 -4.25
C LEU A 57 -8.85 4.09 -5.34
N VAL A 58 -7.52 4.09 -5.34
CA VAL A 58 -6.71 3.17 -6.14
C VAL A 58 -6.74 1.80 -5.49
N ILE A 59 -7.03 0.74 -6.25
CA ILE A 59 -7.09 -0.64 -5.75
C ILE A 59 -5.74 -1.37 -5.82
N GLY A 60 -5.69 -2.61 -5.30
CA GLY A 60 -4.49 -3.47 -5.32
C GLY A 60 -3.71 -3.47 -4.01
N HIS A 61 -3.17 -4.64 -3.63
CA HIS A 61 -2.52 -4.84 -2.32
C HIS A 61 -1.38 -5.87 -2.34
N GLU A 62 -0.91 -6.30 -3.50
CA GLU A 62 0.15 -7.31 -3.64
C GLU A 62 1.29 -6.83 -4.57
N PRO A 63 2.03 -5.77 -4.18
CA PRO A 63 3.05 -5.17 -5.02
C PRO A 63 4.46 -5.70 -4.79
N VAL A 64 5.22 -5.70 -5.87
CA VAL A 64 6.68 -5.77 -5.90
C VAL A 64 7.18 -4.57 -6.70
N GLY A 65 8.26 -3.95 -6.25
CA GLY A 65 8.81 -2.80 -6.95
C GLY A 65 10.21 -2.41 -6.52
N VAL A 66 10.57 -1.20 -6.89
CA VAL A 66 11.87 -0.60 -6.60
C VAL A 66 11.63 0.68 -5.79
N ILE A 67 12.42 0.88 -4.75
CA ILE A 67 12.36 2.11 -3.96
C ILE A 67 12.78 3.30 -4.82
N GLU A 68 11.88 4.25 -5.01
CA GLU A 68 12.09 5.49 -5.77
C GLU A 68 12.37 6.68 -4.84
N GLU A 69 11.67 6.74 -3.70
CA GLU A 69 11.86 7.76 -2.68
C GLU A 69 11.88 7.13 -1.28
N LEU A 70 12.72 7.68 -0.41
CA LEU A 70 12.79 7.32 1.01
C LEU A 70 12.58 8.56 1.86
N GLY A 71 11.61 8.50 2.75
CA GLY A 71 11.42 9.48 3.80
C GLY A 71 12.46 9.34 4.92
N GLU A 72 12.59 10.37 5.73
CA GLU A 72 13.48 10.35 6.90
C GLU A 72 13.07 9.26 7.90
N GLY A 73 14.05 8.74 8.66
CA GLY A 73 13.85 7.77 9.73
C GLY A 73 13.88 6.31 9.30
N LEU A 74 13.96 6.01 8.00
CA LEU A 74 14.12 4.64 7.51
C LEU A 74 15.58 4.21 7.55
N THR A 75 15.82 2.98 7.99
CA THR A 75 17.16 2.39 8.09
C THR A 75 17.26 1.08 7.31
N GLY A 76 18.44 0.80 6.78
CA GLY A 76 18.69 -0.45 6.07
C GLY A 76 18.16 -0.50 4.63
N TYR A 77 17.52 0.55 4.13
CA TYR A 77 17.03 0.68 2.76
C TYR A 77 17.78 1.79 2.01
N LYS A 78 17.81 1.68 0.69
CA LYS A 78 18.32 2.73 -0.23
C LYS A 78 17.47 2.79 -1.49
N ILE A 79 17.48 3.94 -2.14
CA ILE A 79 16.89 4.12 -3.47
C ILE A 79 17.49 3.08 -4.42
N GLY A 80 16.64 2.44 -5.23
CA GLY A 80 17.01 1.36 -6.13
C GLY A 80 16.93 -0.05 -5.53
N ASP A 81 16.71 -0.21 -4.22
CA ASP A 81 16.47 -1.54 -3.63
C ASP A 81 15.16 -2.13 -4.18
N ARG A 82 15.21 -3.41 -4.59
CA ARG A 82 14.00 -4.18 -4.93
C ARG A 82 13.34 -4.64 -3.63
N VAL A 83 12.05 -4.43 -3.54
CA VAL A 83 11.27 -4.73 -2.34
C VAL A 83 9.95 -5.40 -2.66
N LEU A 84 9.53 -6.27 -1.74
CA LEU A 84 8.17 -6.73 -1.58
C LEU A 84 7.50 -5.80 -0.55
N VAL A 85 6.28 -5.40 -0.80
CA VAL A 85 5.44 -4.66 0.16
C VAL A 85 4.40 -5.59 0.74
N GLY A 86 4.22 -5.58 2.05
CA GLY A 86 3.25 -6.44 2.72
C GLY A 86 1.81 -6.09 2.36
N ALA A 87 0.98 -7.10 2.08
CA ALA A 87 -0.46 -6.91 1.88
C ALA A 87 -1.15 -6.43 3.16
N ILE A 88 -0.73 -6.94 4.30
CA ILE A 88 -1.05 -6.42 5.62
C ILE A 88 -0.11 -5.24 5.89
N THR A 89 -0.66 -4.10 6.23
CA THR A 89 0.07 -2.83 6.41
C THR A 89 0.02 -2.34 7.86
N PRO A 90 0.65 -3.05 8.80
CA PRO A 90 0.67 -2.65 10.21
C PRO A 90 1.46 -1.36 10.43
N CYS A 91 1.15 -0.63 11.50
CA CYS A 91 1.92 0.55 11.88
C CYS A 91 3.30 0.20 12.48
N GLY A 92 3.48 -1.03 12.94
CA GLY A 92 4.74 -1.51 13.53
C GLY A 92 5.00 -1.07 14.98
N GLN A 93 4.17 -0.20 15.57
CA GLN A 93 4.47 0.44 16.86
C GLN A 93 3.35 0.38 17.89
N CYS A 94 2.10 0.03 17.52
CA CYS A 94 1.02 -0.13 18.48
C CYS A 94 1.20 -1.42 19.30
N ARG A 95 0.48 -1.53 20.40
CA ARG A 95 0.54 -2.68 21.29
C ARG A 95 0.35 -4.02 20.57
N ALA A 96 -0.61 -4.11 19.64
CA ALA A 96 -0.83 -5.32 18.85
C ALA A 96 0.37 -5.67 17.98
N CYS A 97 0.96 -4.69 17.31
CA CYS A 97 2.16 -4.89 16.48
C CYS A 97 3.36 -5.34 17.32
N LEU A 98 3.61 -4.71 18.46
CA LEU A 98 4.69 -5.08 19.39
C LEU A 98 4.51 -6.47 19.99
N SER A 99 3.27 -6.99 20.02
CA SER A 99 2.94 -8.35 20.42
C SER A 99 2.85 -9.33 19.24
N ALA A 100 3.37 -8.95 18.05
CA ALA A 100 3.31 -9.73 16.80
C ALA A 100 1.88 -10.10 16.34
N GLN A 101 0.88 -9.35 16.79
CA GLN A 101 -0.53 -9.50 16.36
C GLN A 101 -0.87 -8.47 15.28
N TRP A 102 -0.15 -8.48 14.18
CA TRP A 102 -0.22 -7.44 13.14
C TRP A 102 -1.60 -7.32 12.49
N ALA A 103 -2.36 -8.40 12.40
CA ALA A 103 -3.74 -8.39 11.90
C ALA A 103 -4.69 -7.60 12.83
N GLN A 104 -4.29 -7.30 14.05
CA GLN A 104 -5.03 -6.49 15.03
C GLN A 104 -4.46 -5.06 15.14
N CYS A 105 -3.61 -4.64 14.22
CA CYS A 105 -3.00 -3.32 14.22
C CYS A 105 -4.04 -2.22 14.41
N GLY A 106 -3.76 -1.30 15.32
CA GLY A 106 -4.60 -0.12 15.58
C GLY A 106 -5.85 -0.37 16.42
N HIS A 107 -6.18 -1.61 16.76
CA HIS A 107 -7.39 -1.92 17.53
C HIS A 107 -7.31 -1.31 18.93
N GLY A 108 -8.17 -0.31 19.18
CA GLY A 108 -8.24 0.37 20.46
C GLY A 108 -7.21 1.48 20.71
N GLU A 109 -6.37 1.83 19.74
CA GLU A 109 -5.27 2.81 19.90
C GLU A 109 -5.32 4.00 18.93
N GLY A 110 -6.52 4.37 18.45
CA GLY A 110 -6.70 5.57 17.61
C GLY A 110 -6.18 5.45 16.17
N VAL A 111 -5.65 4.30 15.79
CA VAL A 111 -5.34 3.96 14.40
C VAL A 111 -6.51 3.13 13.85
N GLU A 112 -6.93 3.41 12.62
CA GLU A 112 -8.03 2.68 12.02
C GLU A 112 -7.69 1.18 11.90
N ALA A 113 -8.44 0.35 12.64
CA ALA A 113 -8.22 -1.09 12.73
C ALA A 113 -9.05 -1.81 11.67
N ILE A 114 -8.42 -2.21 10.61
CA ILE A 114 -9.02 -3.02 9.54
C ILE A 114 -8.22 -4.31 9.31
N GLY A 115 -7.89 -4.98 10.40
CA GLY A 115 -7.07 -6.18 10.34
C GLY A 115 -5.70 -5.96 9.70
N GLY A 116 -5.20 -4.73 9.69
CA GLY A 116 -3.95 -4.35 9.06
C GLY A 116 -4.00 -4.23 7.53
N TRP A 117 -5.03 -4.72 6.84
CA TRP A 117 -5.18 -4.57 5.39
C TRP A 117 -5.71 -3.17 5.05
N ARG A 118 -4.85 -2.34 4.47
CA ARG A 118 -5.16 -0.94 4.17
C ARG A 118 -5.04 -0.60 2.68
N PHE A 119 -4.04 -1.12 1.97
CA PHE A 119 -3.85 -0.86 0.53
C PHE A 119 -5.04 -1.30 -0.29
N GLY A 120 -5.60 -0.39 -1.09
CA GLY A 120 -6.78 -0.66 -1.90
C GLY A 120 -8.07 -0.84 -1.09
N ASN A 121 -8.05 -0.50 0.20
CA ASN A 121 -9.20 -0.57 1.11
C ASN A 121 -9.48 0.79 1.77
N THR A 122 -8.56 1.31 2.58
CA THR A 122 -8.69 2.62 3.24
C THR A 122 -7.65 3.64 2.76
N ILE A 123 -6.56 3.18 2.16
CA ILE A 123 -5.55 4.00 1.51
C ILE A 123 -5.34 3.52 0.06
N ASN A 124 -4.78 4.38 -0.77
CA ASN A 124 -4.49 4.04 -2.16
C ASN A 124 -3.61 2.79 -2.26
N GLY A 125 -3.96 1.93 -3.21
CA GLY A 125 -3.36 0.63 -3.43
C GLY A 125 -2.31 0.61 -4.53
N ALA A 126 -1.95 -0.61 -4.92
CA ALA A 126 -0.77 -0.93 -5.70
C ALA A 126 -1.02 -1.10 -7.21
N GLN A 127 -2.26 -1.07 -7.68
CA GLN A 127 -2.54 -1.08 -9.13
C GLN A 127 -2.33 0.33 -9.70
N ALA A 128 -1.08 0.80 -9.63
CA ALA A 128 -0.61 2.11 -10.04
C ALA A 128 0.86 2.04 -10.46
N GLU A 129 1.39 3.10 -11.07
CA GLU A 129 2.82 3.16 -11.40
C GLU A 129 3.69 3.35 -10.14
N TYR A 130 3.17 4.06 -9.13
CA TYR A 130 3.85 4.32 -7.85
C TYR A 130 2.92 4.08 -6.68
N LEU A 131 3.48 3.60 -5.57
CA LEU A 131 2.78 3.33 -4.32
C LEU A 131 3.47 4.06 -3.17
N LEU A 132 2.71 4.84 -2.40
CA LEU A 132 3.16 5.36 -1.11
C LEU A 132 2.98 4.28 -0.05
N VAL A 133 4.07 3.90 0.60
CA VAL A 133 4.07 2.91 1.69
C VAL A 133 4.23 3.63 3.02
N PRO A 134 3.17 3.73 3.84
CA PRO A 134 3.28 4.27 5.18
C PRO A 134 3.96 3.27 6.11
N ASN A 135 4.61 3.78 7.17
CA ASN A 135 5.35 2.93 8.13
C ASN A 135 6.27 1.93 7.42
N ALA A 136 7.04 2.43 6.45
CA ALA A 136 7.75 1.60 5.48
C ALA A 136 8.76 0.64 6.13
N GLN A 137 9.31 1.01 7.31
CA GLN A 137 10.21 0.13 8.07
C GLN A 137 9.56 -1.21 8.45
N ALA A 138 8.24 -1.22 8.71
CA ALA A 138 7.49 -2.42 9.06
C ALA A 138 6.89 -3.15 7.83
N ASN A 139 6.82 -2.48 6.68
CA ASN A 139 6.02 -2.94 5.53
C ASN A 139 6.83 -3.27 4.28
N LEU A 140 8.15 -3.10 4.32
CA LEU A 140 9.05 -3.45 3.22
C LEU A 140 9.90 -4.67 3.57
N ALA A 141 10.11 -5.54 2.59
CA ALA A 141 11.11 -6.61 2.65
C ALA A 141 11.99 -6.57 1.40
N LYS A 142 13.31 -6.57 1.59
CA LYS A 142 14.24 -6.63 0.46
C LYS A 142 14.16 -7.96 -0.26
N ILE A 143 14.14 -7.91 -1.58
CA ILE A 143 14.30 -9.07 -2.44
C ILE A 143 15.78 -9.22 -2.75
N PRO A 144 16.43 -10.35 -2.42
CA PRO A 144 17.81 -10.57 -2.75
C PRO A 144 18.09 -10.40 -4.24
N MET A 145 19.17 -9.75 -4.58
CA MET A 145 19.73 -9.76 -5.93
C MET A 145 20.58 -11.00 -6.09
N ASN A 146 20.17 -11.93 -6.90
CA ASN A 146 20.99 -13.08 -7.29
C ASN A 146 22.02 -12.67 -8.33
#